data_50f9b3e46bd48ec070fee2dfed1fa271
#
_entry.id   50f9b3e46bd48ec070fee2dfed1fa271
#
_cell.length_a   1.000
_cell.length_b   1.000
_cell.length_c   1.000
_cell.angle_alpha   90.00
_cell.angle_beta   90.00
_cell.angle_gamma   90.00
#
_symmetry.space_group_name_H-M   'P 1'
#
loop_
_entity.id
_entity.type
_entity.pdbx_description
1 polymer ?
#
loop_
_entity_poly.entity_id
_entity_poly.type
_entity_poly.pdbx_seq_one_letter_code
_entity_poly.pdbx_strand_id
1 'polypeptide(L)'
;MSDDQQIREKLRKIKSLFAGASSQGERDAAQAAINRLNDRINTGDSRKQVEDPPVEFRFSLENSWSLRLFLALCRSKGYRPYRYPRMRRTSVCVMIGAQALKTGLWPEYLEMNRELTQHLGALADQIIADCINSDRSDAEVIVGLPATAAADVEIQG
;
A
#
# COMPACT_ATOMS: atom_id res chain seq x y z
N MET A 1 -13.95 7.88 -27.52
CA MET A 1 -12.64 8.47 -27.19
C MET A 1 -12.72 9.05 -25.80
N SER A 2 -11.88 8.57 -24.89
CA SER A 2 -11.84 9.08 -23.51
C SER A 2 -11.35 10.53 -23.49
N ASP A 3 -11.93 11.38 -22.65
CA ASP A 3 -11.51 12.78 -22.46
C ASP A 3 -10.00 12.91 -22.20
N ASP A 4 -9.40 11.93 -21.54
CA ASP A 4 -7.96 11.86 -21.29
C ASP A 4 -7.12 11.79 -22.58
N GLN A 5 -7.59 11.07 -23.61
CA GLN A 5 -6.89 11.02 -24.89
C GLN A 5 -6.92 12.34 -25.60
N GLN A 6 -8.05 13.02 -25.57
CA GLN A 6 -8.19 14.36 -26.16
C GLN A 6 -7.33 15.41 -25.46
N ILE A 7 -7.22 15.34 -24.13
CA ILE A 7 -6.38 16.24 -23.35
C ILE A 7 -4.89 15.99 -23.65
N ARG A 8 -4.46 14.74 -23.73
CA ARG A 8 -3.07 14.35 -24.08
C ARG A 8 -2.69 14.79 -25.50
N GLU A 9 -3.61 14.67 -26.46
CA GLU A 9 -3.37 15.17 -27.82
C GLU A 9 -3.28 16.70 -27.88
N LYS A 10 -4.11 17.42 -27.16
CA LYS A 10 -4.05 18.87 -27.02
C LYS A 10 -2.72 19.28 -26.39
N LEU A 11 -2.28 18.60 -25.36
CA LEU A 11 -1.02 18.86 -24.66
C LEU A 11 0.18 18.63 -25.59
N ARG A 12 0.15 17.61 -26.44
CA ARG A 12 1.20 17.35 -27.44
C ARG A 12 1.25 18.46 -28.50
N LYS A 13 0.10 18.93 -28.98
CA LYS A 13 0.01 20.03 -29.95
C LYS A 13 0.53 21.35 -29.36
N ILE A 14 0.20 21.66 -28.11
CA ILE A 14 0.67 22.89 -27.44
C ILE A 14 2.17 22.82 -27.16
N LYS A 15 2.72 21.66 -26.78
CA LYS A 15 4.16 21.47 -26.62
C LYS A 15 4.92 21.66 -27.93
N SER A 16 4.36 21.23 -29.08
CA SER A 16 5.00 21.45 -30.38
C SER A 16 4.96 22.92 -30.82
N LEU A 17 3.88 23.62 -30.49
CA LEU A 17 3.79 25.07 -30.71
C LEU A 17 4.77 25.85 -29.82
N PHE A 18 4.94 25.44 -28.57
CA PHE A 18 5.92 26.01 -27.67
C PHE A 18 7.36 25.87 -28.18
N ALA A 19 7.70 24.71 -28.75
CA ALA A 19 9.02 24.46 -29.33
C ALA A 19 9.28 25.31 -30.60
N GLY A 20 8.20 25.73 -31.32
CA GLY A 20 8.28 26.58 -32.50
C GLY A 20 8.03 28.06 -32.23
N ALA A 21 7.78 28.47 -30.99
CA ALA A 21 7.45 29.83 -30.64
C ALA A 21 8.67 30.78 -30.81
N SER A 22 8.49 31.79 -31.66
CA SER A 22 9.54 32.76 -31.98
C SER A 22 9.50 34.02 -31.10
N SER A 23 8.39 34.28 -30.41
CA SER A 23 8.22 35.44 -29.52
C SER A 23 8.06 35.01 -28.03
N GLN A 24 8.48 35.92 -27.12
CA GLN A 24 8.35 35.67 -25.68
C GLN A 24 6.86 35.57 -25.27
N GLY A 25 5.97 36.40 -25.86
CA GLY A 25 4.54 36.35 -25.56
C GLY A 25 3.87 35.01 -25.96
N GLU A 26 4.31 34.42 -27.08
CA GLU A 26 3.83 33.09 -27.51
C GLU A 26 4.28 31.98 -26.55
N ARG A 27 5.51 32.07 -26.04
CA ARG A 27 6.04 31.12 -25.04
C ARG A 27 5.26 31.23 -23.74
N ASP A 28 5.00 32.43 -23.25
CA ASP A 28 4.26 32.65 -22.00
C ASP A 28 2.83 32.15 -22.11
N ALA A 29 2.18 32.41 -23.27
CA ALA A 29 0.82 31.93 -23.53
C ALA A 29 0.75 30.40 -23.62
N ALA A 30 1.72 29.76 -24.30
CA ALA A 30 1.79 28.31 -24.42
C ALA A 30 2.10 27.65 -23.06
N GLN A 31 2.97 28.24 -22.26
CA GLN A 31 3.27 27.76 -20.91
C GLN A 31 2.06 27.84 -20.00
N ALA A 32 1.30 28.94 -20.03
CA ALA A 32 0.06 29.08 -19.27
C ALA A 32 -0.99 28.04 -19.69
N ALA A 33 -1.08 27.72 -20.98
CA ALA A 33 -1.98 26.69 -21.49
C ALA A 33 -1.55 25.28 -21.06
N ILE A 34 -0.25 24.98 -21.06
CA ILE A 34 0.30 23.71 -20.55
C ILE A 34 -0.02 23.54 -19.07
N ASN A 35 0.19 24.57 -18.26
CA ASN A 35 -0.10 24.53 -16.82
C ASN A 35 -1.60 24.27 -16.56
N ARG A 36 -2.50 24.98 -17.28
CA ARG A 36 -3.96 24.75 -17.18
C ARG A 36 -4.37 23.32 -17.57
N LEU A 37 -3.73 22.73 -18.56
CA LEU A 37 -4.03 21.35 -18.97
C LEU A 37 -3.47 20.33 -17.98
N ASN A 38 -2.30 20.56 -17.43
CA ASN A 38 -1.75 19.73 -16.36
C ASN A 38 -2.60 19.80 -15.10
N ASP A 39 -3.09 21.00 -14.72
CA ASP A 39 -4.02 21.16 -13.59
C ASP A 39 -5.34 20.42 -13.84
N ARG A 40 -5.82 20.38 -15.08
CA ARG A 40 -7.01 19.62 -15.45
C ARG A 40 -6.79 18.10 -15.39
N ILE A 41 -5.63 17.61 -15.78
CA ILE A 41 -5.25 16.19 -15.65
C ILE A 41 -5.17 15.82 -14.16
N ASN A 42 -4.48 16.65 -13.38
CA ASN A 42 -4.35 16.44 -11.93
C ASN A 42 -5.70 16.57 -11.20
N THR A 43 -6.56 17.47 -11.63
CA THR A 43 -7.92 17.62 -11.07
C THR A 43 -8.88 16.55 -11.59
N GLY A 44 -8.65 16.03 -12.80
CA GLY A 44 -9.37 14.89 -13.36
C GLY A 44 -9.11 13.60 -12.58
N ASP A 45 -7.87 13.34 -12.19
CA ASP A 45 -7.51 12.25 -11.29
C ASP A 45 -8.13 12.43 -9.90
N SER A 46 -8.19 13.67 -9.40
CA SER A 46 -8.87 13.98 -8.15
C SER A 46 -10.40 13.85 -8.25
N ARG A 47 -11.00 14.06 -9.44
CA ARG A 47 -12.44 13.88 -9.67
C ARG A 47 -12.84 12.41 -9.83
N LYS A 48 -11.96 11.54 -10.32
CA LYS A 48 -12.18 10.09 -10.26
C LYS A 48 -12.20 9.55 -8.82
N GLN A 49 -11.62 10.30 -7.87
CA GLN A 49 -11.74 10.00 -6.44
C GLN A 49 -13.10 10.39 -5.83
N VAL A 50 -13.91 11.22 -6.52
CA VAL A 50 -15.24 11.64 -6.02
C VAL A 50 -16.29 10.53 -6.20
N GLU A 51 -16.08 9.58 -7.10
CA GLU A 51 -16.97 8.41 -7.28
C GLU A 51 -16.67 7.23 -6.32
N ASP A 52 -15.60 7.34 -5.51
CA ASP A 52 -15.21 6.32 -4.54
C ASP A 52 -15.12 6.93 -3.13
N PRO A 53 -16.27 7.15 -2.48
CA PRO A 53 -16.31 7.80 -1.18
C PRO A 53 -15.50 6.98 -0.15
N PRO A 54 -14.74 7.63 0.74
CA PRO A 54 -13.98 6.92 1.74
C PRO A 54 -14.91 6.20 2.71
N VAL A 55 -14.74 4.89 2.83
CA VAL A 55 -15.42 4.00 3.75
C VAL A 55 -14.41 3.45 4.75
N GLU A 56 -14.86 3.17 5.95
CA GLU A 56 -14.03 2.53 6.96
C GLU A 56 -13.80 1.06 6.61
N PHE A 57 -12.55 0.68 6.45
CA PHE A 57 -12.15 -0.72 6.35
C PHE A 57 -11.34 -1.12 7.58
N ARG A 58 -11.68 -2.28 8.12
CA ARG A 58 -10.97 -2.90 9.23
C ARG A 58 -10.12 -4.05 8.73
N PHE A 59 -8.83 -4.00 9.04
CA PHE A 59 -7.85 -5.02 8.68
C PHE A 59 -7.39 -5.75 9.93
N SER A 60 -7.29 -7.07 9.83
CA SER A 60 -6.64 -7.94 10.81
C SER A 60 -5.45 -8.59 10.12
N LEU A 61 -4.25 -8.25 10.56
CA LEU A 61 -3.01 -8.70 9.94
C LEU A 61 -2.42 -9.86 10.74
N GLU A 62 -1.61 -10.68 10.10
CA GLU A 62 -1.11 -11.92 10.69
C GLU A 62 -0.19 -11.68 11.88
N ASN A 63 0.71 -10.70 11.75
CA ASN A 63 1.75 -10.45 12.73
C ASN A 63 2.10 -8.95 12.83
N SER A 64 2.99 -8.61 13.77
CA SER A 64 3.41 -7.23 14.01
C SER A 64 4.24 -6.63 12.87
N TRP A 65 4.99 -7.44 12.11
CA TRP A 65 5.77 -6.98 10.98
C TRP A 65 4.89 -6.61 9.79
N SER A 66 3.92 -7.48 9.47
CA SER A 66 2.88 -7.21 8.47
C SER A 66 2.09 -5.93 8.80
N LEU A 67 1.78 -5.72 10.08
CA LEU A 67 1.14 -4.49 10.52
C LEU A 67 2.03 -3.26 10.32
N ARG A 68 3.30 -3.32 10.69
CA ARG A 68 4.25 -2.21 10.49
C ARG A 68 4.37 -1.84 9.02
N LEU A 69 4.47 -2.84 8.15
CA LEU A 69 4.51 -2.66 6.70
C LEU A 69 3.23 -1.98 6.19
N PHE A 70 2.07 -2.47 6.59
CA PHE A 70 0.78 -1.90 6.20
C PHE A 70 0.62 -0.45 6.66
N LEU A 71 1.00 -0.13 7.90
CA LEU A 71 0.94 1.23 8.43
C LEU A 71 1.87 2.19 7.67
N ALA A 72 3.07 1.73 7.32
CA ALA A 72 4.02 2.52 6.53
C ALA A 72 3.48 2.80 5.13
N LEU A 73 2.92 1.78 4.47
CA LEU A 73 2.32 1.91 3.15
C LEU A 73 1.10 2.84 3.15
N CYS A 74 0.22 2.73 4.14
CA CYS A 74 -0.91 3.66 4.28
C CYS A 74 -0.43 5.11 4.39
N ARG A 75 0.57 5.37 5.24
CA ARG A 75 1.11 6.72 5.45
C ARG A 75 1.81 7.27 4.21
N SER A 76 2.53 6.45 3.46
CA SER A 76 3.19 6.87 2.21
C SER A 76 2.18 7.33 1.14
N LYS A 77 0.97 6.76 1.16
CA LYS A 77 -0.13 7.15 0.28
C LYS A 77 -1.05 8.24 0.86
N GLY A 78 -0.70 8.80 2.03
CA GLY A 78 -1.44 9.89 2.67
C GLY A 78 -2.66 9.44 3.49
N TYR A 79 -2.88 8.14 3.64
CA TYR A 79 -3.93 7.63 4.51
C TYR A 79 -3.52 7.70 5.98
N ARG A 80 -4.51 7.87 6.87
CA ARG A 80 -4.31 7.91 8.32
C ARG A 80 -4.91 6.66 8.97
N PRO A 81 -4.12 5.62 9.23
CA PRO A 81 -4.59 4.46 9.96
C PRO A 81 -4.83 4.79 11.45
N TYR A 82 -5.88 4.20 12.03
CA TYR A 82 -6.26 4.39 13.42
C TYR A 82 -6.80 3.11 14.04
N ARG A 83 -7.01 3.11 15.34
CA ARG A 83 -7.56 1.98 16.10
C ARG A 83 -8.60 2.44 17.09
N TYR A 84 -9.55 1.56 17.33
CA TYR A 84 -10.46 1.70 18.48
C TYR A 84 -9.90 1.03 19.74
N PRO A 85 -10.31 1.46 20.93
CA PRO A 85 -10.00 0.77 22.16
C PRO A 85 -10.44 -0.70 22.11
N ARG A 86 -9.67 -1.59 22.72
CA ARG A 86 -9.95 -3.04 22.76
C ARG A 86 -9.80 -3.79 21.43
N MET A 87 -9.31 -3.19 20.37
CA MET A 87 -8.91 -3.91 19.16
C MET A 87 -7.63 -4.71 19.41
N ARG A 88 -7.51 -5.84 18.69
CA ARG A 88 -6.26 -6.64 18.70
C ARG A 88 -5.09 -5.78 18.23
N ARG A 89 -3.89 -6.08 18.75
CA ARG A 89 -2.65 -5.33 18.40
C ARG A 89 -2.35 -5.33 16.91
N THR A 90 -2.72 -6.38 16.19
CA THR A 90 -2.53 -6.55 14.75
C THR A 90 -3.71 -6.05 13.90
N SER A 91 -4.72 -5.44 14.52
CA SER A 91 -5.86 -4.88 13.80
C SER A 91 -5.76 -3.36 13.68
N VAL A 92 -6.23 -2.83 12.56
CA VAL A 92 -6.19 -1.40 12.23
C VAL A 92 -7.38 -1.02 11.36
N CYS A 93 -7.86 0.21 11.48
CA CYS A 93 -8.88 0.79 10.61
C CYS A 93 -8.28 1.86 9.71
N VAL A 94 -8.79 1.98 8.50
CA VAL A 94 -8.40 3.02 7.53
C VAL A 94 -9.64 3.50 6.80
N MET A 95 -9.76 4.81 6.62
CA MET A 95 -10.74 5.43 5.73
C MET A 95 -10.16 5.51 4.34
N ILE A 96 -10.72 4.76 3.41
CA ILE A 96 -10.25 4.68 2.01
C ILE A 96 -11.42 4.34 1.10
N GLY A 97 -11.38 4.78 -0.16
CA GLY A 97 -12.33 4.35 -1.16
C GLY A 97 -12.15 2.86 -1.51
N ALA A 98 -13.27 2.18 -1.77
CA ALA A 98 -13.26 0.75 -2.06
C ALA A 98 -12.44 0.42 -3.32
N GLN A 99 -12.51 1.28 -4.32
CA GLN A 99 -11.75 1.11 -5.56
C GLN A 99 -10.26 1.37 -5.35
N ALA A 100 -9.92 2.45 -4.64
CA ALA A 100 -8.52 2.77 -4.28
C ALA A 100 -7.87 1.67 -3.43
N LEU A 101 -8.65 1.03 -2.55
CA LEU A 101 -8.20 -0.13 -1.80
C LEU A 101 -7.90 -1.32 -2.71
N LYS A 102 -8.86 -1.70 -3.58
CA LYS A 102 -8.77 -2.92 -4.40
C LYS A 102 -7.70 -2.84 -5.48
N THR A 103 -7.52 -1.68 -6.11
CA THR A 103 -6.61 -1.51 -7.25
C THR A 103 -5.23 -0.98 -6.85
N GLY A 104 -5.11 -0.36 -5.69
CA GLY A 104 -3.87 0.29 -5.25
C GLY A 104 -3.29 -0.31 -3.97
N LEU A 105 -3.86 0.04 -2.83
CA LEU A 105 -3.25 -0.24 -1.53
C LEU A 105 -3.11 -1.73 -1.24
N TRP A 106 -4.15 -2.51 -1.47
CA TRP A 106 -4.19 -3.92 -1.07
C TRP A 106 -3.28 -4.83 -1.89
N PRO A 107 -3.27 -4.77 -3.25
CA PRO A 107 -2.35 -5.56 -4.07
C PRO A 107 -0.88 -5.26 -3.75
N GLU A 108 -0.54 -3.99 -3.62
CA GLU A 108 0.82 -3.56 -3.30
C GLU A 108 1.26 -4.05 -1.92
N TYR A 109 0.36 -3.97 -0.93
CA TYR A 109 0.62 -4.54 0.39
C TYR A 109 0.88 -6.05 0.33
N LEU A 110 0.04 -6.81 -0.40
CA LEU A 110 0.20 -8.26 -0.50
C LEU A 110 1.54 -8.66 -1.12
N GLU A 111 1.98 -7.95 -2.15
CA GLU A 111 3.28 -8.18 -2.79
C GLU A 111 4.43 -7.93 -1.82
N MET A 112 4.45 -6.76 -1.18
CA MET A 112 5.48 -6.40 -0.20
C MET A 112 5.46 -7.33 1.03
N ASN A 113 4.28 -7.73 1.50
CA ASN A 113 4.16 -8.64 2.65
C ASN A 113 4.69 -10.03 2.34
N ARG A 114 4.49 -10.52 1.11
CA ARG A 114 5.07 -11.79 0.65
C ARG A 114 6.59 -11.74 0.66
N GLU A 115 7.19 -10.68 0.11
CA GLU A 115 8.63 -10.50 0.12
C GLU A 115 9.18 -10.39 1.55
N LEU A 116 8.53 -9.62 2.42
CA LEU A 116 8.90 -9.50 3.82
C LEU A 116 8.88 -10.86 4.52
N THR A 117 7.83 -11.64 4.32
CA THR A 117 7.68 -12.97 4.94
C THR A 117 8.77 -13.93 4.47
N GLN A 118 9.11 -13.91 3.18
CA GLN A 118 10.23 -14.71 2.64
C GLN A 118 11.57 -14.34 3.29
N HIS A 119 11.87 -13.05 3.41
CA HIS A 119 13.12 -12.59 4.02
C HIS A 119 13.20 -12.94 5.50
N LEU A 120 12.11 -12.77 6.25
CA LEU A 120 12.04 -13.15 7.66
C LEU A 120 12.19 -14.66 7.86
N GLY A 121 11.57 -15.46 6.99
CA GLY A 121 11.73 -16.91 7.00
C GLY A 121 13.18 -17.33 6.76
N ALA A 122 13.81 -16.81 5.71
CA ALA A 122 15.21 -17.11 5.40
C ALA A 122 16.17 -16.70 6.54
N LEU A 123 15.93 -15.53 7.15
CA LEU A 123 16.71 -15.05 8.29
C LEU A 123 16.54 -15.97 9.52
N ALA A 124 15.31 -16.39 9.81
CA ALA A 124 15.03 -17.32 10.89
C ALA A 124 15.74 -18.66 10.68
N ASP A 125 15.66 -19.20 9.46
CA ASP A 125 16.35 -20.45 9.08
C ASP A 125 17.87 -20.33 9.23
N GLN A 126 18.44 -19.19 8.87
CA GLN A 126 19.86 -18.94 9.04
C GLN A 126 20.26 -18.89 10.52
N ILE A 127 19.51 -18.18 11.35
CA ILE A 127 19.76 -18.11 12.79
C ILE A 127 19.66 -19.50 13.43
N ILE A 128 18.67 -20.30 13.05
CA ILE A 128 18.52 -21.67 13.55
C ILE A 128 19.74 -22.52 13.17
N ALA A 129 20.15 -22.45 11.91
CA ALA A 129 21.30 -23.22 11.42
C ALA A 129 22.61 -22.83 12.10
N ASP A 130 22.84 -21.51 12.31
CA ASP A 130 24.10 -20.99 12.82
C ASP A 130 24.21 -21.04 14.35
N CYS A 131 23.08 -20.84 15.06
CA CYS A 131 23.08 -20.60 16.49
C CYS A 131 22.46 -21.73 17.33
N ILE A 132 21.62 -22.59 16.77
CA ILE A 132 20.86 -23.55 17.54
C ILE A 132 21.14 -24.99 17.05
N ASN A 133 20.62 -25.35 15.90
CA ASN A 133 20.70 -26.67 15.31
C ASN A 133 20.36 -26.62 13.81
N SER A 134 20.82 -27.60 13.06
CA SER A 134 20.47 -27.75 11.64
C SER A 134 19.07 -28.33 11.40
N ASP A 135 18.39 -28.78 12.45
CA ASP A 135 17.02 -29.32 12.36
C ASP A 135 15.99 -28.23 12.19
N ARG A 136 15.29 -28.24 11.04
CA ARG A 136 14.25 -27.30 10.63
C ARG A 136 12.88 -27.96 10.54
N SER A 137 12.72 -29.14 11.12
CA SER A 137 11.45 -29.87 11.09
C SER A 137 10.38 -29.11 11.89
N ASP A 138 9.14 -29.21 11.44
CA ASP A 138 7.99 -28.71 12.17
C ASP A 138 7.67 -29.60 13.36
N ALA A 139 6.90 -29.10 14.32
CA ALA A 139 6.49 -29.86 15.49
C ALA A 139 5.68 -31.11 15.10
N GLU A 140 5.97 -32.23 15.73
CA GLU A 140 5.22 -33.48 15.51
C GLU A 140 3.77 -33.32 15.96
N VAL A 141 2.81 -33.69 15.09
CA VAL A 141 1.39 -33.71 15.44
C VAL A 141 1.08 -35.02 16.18
N ILE A 142 0.94 -34.96 17.49
CA ILE A 142 0.53 -36.09 18.29
C ILE A 142 -1.00 -36.21 18.32
N VAL A 143 -1.53 -37.26 17.70
CA VAL A 143 -2.96 -37.56 17.70
C VAL A 143 -3.28 -38.33 18.99
N GLY A 144 -4.00 -37.70 19.93
CA GLY A 144 -4.58 -38.34 21.11
C GLY A 144 -3.81 -38.14 22.40
N LEU A 145 -3.50 -36.92 22.78
CA LEU A 145 -3.13 -36.59 24.16
C LEU A 145 -4.39 -36.52 25.03
N PRO A 146 -4.45 -37.29 26.15
CA PRO A 146 -5.43 -37.03 27.19
C PRO A 146 -5.16 -35.63 27.77
N ALA A 147 -6.21 -34.87 27.98
CA ALA A 147 -6.17 -33.54 28.58
C ALA A 147 -5.65 -33.66 30.05
N THR A 148 -4.33 -33.65 30.22
CA THR A 148 -3.70 -33.59 31.55
C THR A 148 -2.59 -32.54 31.49
N ALA A 149 -2.88 -31.40 32.12
CA ALA A 149 -1.92 -30.38 32.58
C ALA A 149 -0.96 -29.85 31.50
N ALA A 150 -1.48 -29.01 30.59
CA ALA A 150 -0.70 -27.94 30.02
C ALA A 150 -0.44 -26.91 31.13
N ALA A 151 0.77 -26.87 31.66
CA ALA A 151 1.21 -25.69 32.40
C ALA A 151 1.34 -24.57 31.38
N ASP A 152 0.42 -23.60 31.42
CA ASP A 152 0.52 -22.37 30.66
C ASP A 152 1.73 -21.60 31.18
N VAL A 153 2.85 -21.72 30.49
CA VAL A 153 4.00 -20.85 30.72
C VAL A 153 3.72 -19.54 30.00
N GLU A 154 3.13 -18.60 30.71
CA GLU A 154 3.06 -17.21 30.27
C GLU A 154 4.47 -16.61 30.28
N ILE A 155 5.08 -16.48 29.12
CA ILE A 155 6.31 -15.71 28.94
C ILE A 155 5.89 -14.24 28.92
N GLN A 156 6.03 -13.56 30.05
CA GLN A 156 5.97 -12.11 30.15
C GLN A 156 7.29 -11.55 29.62
N GLY A 157 7.20 -10.80 28.51
CA GLY A 157 8.30 -10.05 27.90
C GLY A 157 7.81 -8.67 27.50
#